data_cd93ee61d544ae91983a68f65e5a1d94
#
_entry.id   cd93ee61d544ae91983a68f65e5a1d94
#
_cell.length_a   1.000
_cell.length_b   1.000
_cell.length_c   1.000
_cell.angle_alpha   90.00
_cell.angle_beta   90.00
_cell.angle_gamma   90.00
#
_symmetry.space_group_name_H-M   'P 1'
#
loop_
_entity.id
_entity.type
_entity.pdbx_description
1 polymer ?
#
loop_
_entity_poly.entity_id
_entity_poly.type
_entity_poly.pdbx_seq_one_letter_code
_entity_poly.pdbx_strand_id
1 'polypeptide(L)'
;MNNFKNKLHIVIPMSGIGKRFLDAGYKEPKPLIKVEGMPMIEHVCNLFPGEEKFTFICNIDHLNNTRMREVLLSLKPNANIIAIPSHKKGPVYAVSFIDDLILDDEEIILSYCDFGTYWDYKNFLNHTRNRDADGAIVSYRGFHPHMLGDTNYAFIREKDQWLLEIKEKEPFTSSRMDEFASNGIYYFKKGIYLKKYSNKLFAQDNNINGEYYVSLIYNYFLEDKLKVSIYEIQHMLQWGTPKDLEEYKYWSRYFKNILKPKKKSLEKNNDFILVPLSGRGSRFSDS
;
A
#
# COMPACT_ATOMS: atom_id res chain seq x y z
N MET A 1 -4.33 -21.41 -28.24
CA MET A 1 -4.65 -20.34 -27.27
C MET A 1 -4.65 -20.99 -25.90
N ASN A 2 -3.52 -20.92 -25.19
CA ASN A 2 -3.39 -21.54 -23.87
C ASN A 2 -4.16 -20.71 -22.85
N ASN A 3 -5.25 -21.27 -22.34
CA ASN A 3 -5.95 -20.80 -21.16
C ASN A 3 -5.08 -21.01 -19.90
N PHE A 4 -4.02 -20.24 -19.75
CA PHE A 4 -3.40 -20.03 -18.46
C PHE A 4 -4.31 -19.09 -17.67
N LYS A 5 -5.39 -19.61 -17.08
CA LYS A 5 -5.92 -19.06 -15.84
C LYS A 5 -4.85 -19.32 -14.77
N ASN A 6 -3.76 -18.58 -14.80
CA ASN A 6 -2.86 -18.52 -13.66
C ASN A 6 -3.71 -18.04 -12.49
N LYS A 7 -3.89 -18.92 -11.52
CA LYS A 7 -4.65 -18.62 -10.31
C LYS A 7 -3.80 -17.65 -9.49
N LEU A 8 -3.99 -16.36 -9.71
CA LEU A 8 -3.34 -15.33 -8.88
C LEU A 8 -3.98 -15.35 -7.50
N HIS A 9 -3.16 -15.39 -6.47
CA HIS A 9 -3.57 -15.42 -5.08
C HIS A 9 -3.25 -14.08 -4.40
N ILE A 10 -4.28 -13.39 -3.94
CA ILE A 10 -4.15 -12.14 -3.18
C ILE A 10 -4.04 -12.48 -1.70
N VAL A 11 -2.93 -12.12 -1.08
CA VAL A 11 -2.66 -12.34 0.35
C VAL A 11 -2.62 -10.98 1.06
N ILE A 12 -3.44 -10.82 2.09
CA ILE A 12 -3.54 -9.56 2.84
C ILE A 12 -3.27 -9.83 4.33
N PRO A 13 -2.02 -9.58 4.80
CA PRO A 13 -1.70 -9.64 6.22
C PRO A 13 -2.26 -8.41 6.94
N MET A 14 -3.20 -8.63 7.86
CA MET A 14 -3.90 -7.59 8.62
C MET A 14 -4.09 -7.97 10.09
N SER A 15 -3.16 -8.73 10.63
CA SER A 15 -3.20 -9.23 12.02
C SER A 15 -2.63 -8.26 13.07
N GLY A 16 -2.09 -7.12 12.63
CA GLY A 16 -1.57 -6.09 13.52
C GLY A 16 -2.65 -5.53 14.46
N ILE A 17 -2.26 -5.19 15.70
CA ILE A 17 -3.16 -4.63 16.72
C ILE A 17 -3.76 -3.28 16.30
N GLY A 18 -3.05 -2.52 15.46
CA GLY A 18 -3.45 -1.15 15.11
C GLY A 18 -3.29 -0.16 16.27
N LYS A 19 -2.29 -0.39 17.16
CA LYS A 19 -2.11 0.37 18.41
C LYS A 19 -2.18 1.89 18.23
N ARG A 20 -1.56 2.45 17.16
CA ARG A 20 -1.59 3.89 16.90
C ARG A 20 -3.02 4.43 16.75
N PHE A 21 -3.90 3.66 16.10
CA PHE A 21 -5.31 4.03 15.93
C PHE A 21 -6.09 3.91 17.23
N LEU A 22 -5.84 2.86 18.02
CA LEU A 22 -6.44 2.71 19.36
C LEU A 22 -6.04 3.87 20.27
N ASP A 23 -4.75 4.21 20.31
CA ASP A 23 -4.21 5.34 21.11
C ASP A 23 -4.79 6.69 20.65
N ALA A 24 -5.16 6.82 19.37
CA ALA A 24 -5.85 7.98 18.82
C ALA A 24 -7.39 7.97 19.02
N GLY A 25 -7.91 6.98 19.76
CA GLY A 25 -9.33 6.90 20.11
C GLY A 25 -10.24 6.23 19.08
N TYR A 26 -9.68 5.60 18.04
CA TYR A 26 -10.48 4.80 17.10
C TYR A 26 -10.93 3.50 17.78
N LYS A 27 -12.21 3.18 17.65
CA LYS A 27 -12.82 1.99 18.25
C LYS A 27 -12.77 0.76 17.35
N GLU A 28 -12.84 0.99 16.04
CA GLU A 28 -12.80 -0.07 15.03
C GLU A 28 -11.35 -0.50 14.76
N PRO A 29 -11.10 -1.79 14.50
CA PRO A 29 -9.81 -2.23 13.96
C PRO A 29 -9.46 -1.49 12.67
N LYS A 30 -8.18 -1.21 12.47
CA LYS A 30 -7.68 -0.42 11.34
C LYS A 30 -8.29 -0.80 9.97
N PRO A 31 -8.40 -2.09 9.57
CA PRO A 31 -9.01 -2.45 8.29
C PRO A 31 -10.48 -2.07 8.14
N LEU A 32 -11.20 -1.91 9.26
CA LEU A 32 -12.62 -1.55 9.28
C LEU A 32 -12.87 -0.04 9.39
N ILE A 33 -11.83 0.76 9.64
CA ILE A 33 -11.96 2.22 9.69
C ILE A 33 -12.41 2.71 8.32
N LYS A 34 -13.46 3.54 8.32
CA LYS A 34 -14.03 4.06 7.07
C LYS A 34 -13.25 5.24 6.53
N VAL A 35 -12.95 5.16 5.24
CA VAL A 35 -12.41 6.23 4.41
C VAL A 35 -13.41 6.46 3.28
N GLU A 36 -13.87 7.70 3.09
CA GLU A 36 -14.88 8.04 2.07
C GLU A 36 -16.14 7.15 2.11
N GLY A 37 -16.54 6.72 3.33
CA GLY A 37 -17.74 5.90 3.55
C GLY A 37 -17.54 4.39 3.49
N MET A 38 -16.41 3.89 2.97
CA MET A 38 -16.09 2.47 2.84
C MET A 38 -14.95 2.05 3.80
N PRO A 39 -14.95 0.83 4.36
CA PRO A 39 -13.82 0.30 5.11
C PRO A 39 -12.50 0.33 4.32
N MET A 40 -11.35 0.56 4.96
CA MET A 40 -10.05 0.52 4.29
C MET A 40 -9.85 -0.78 3.50
N ILE A 41 -10.23 -1.92 4.09
CA ILE A 41 -10.08 -3.22 3.43
C ILE A 41 -10.93 -3.35 2.15
N GLU A 42 -12.08 -2.70 2.08
CA GLU A 42 -12.92 -2.68 0.87
C GLU A 42 -12.21 -1.92 -0.26
N HIS A 43 -11.60 -0.77 0.03
CA HIS A 43 -10.78 -0.07 -0.94
C HIS A 43 -9.66 -0.95 -1.48
N VAL A 44 -8.97 -1.70 -0.61
CA VAL A 44 -7.88 -2.59 -1.01
C VAL A 44 -8.39 -3.78 -1.85
N CYS A 45 -9.50 -4.40 -1.47
CA CYS A 45 -10.11 -5.48 -2.28
C CYS A 45 -10.48 -5.00 -3.70
N ASN A 46 -10.94 -3.75 -3.83
CA ASN A 46 -11.32 -3.15 -5.11
C ASN A 46 -10.11 -2.84 -6.02
N LEU A 47 -8.88 -2.87 -5.50
CA LEU A 47 -7.66 -2.72 -6.30
C LEU A 47 -7.39 -3.93 -7.22
N PHE A 48 -8.03 -5.07 -6.96
CA PHE A 48 -7.79 -6.33 -7.67
C PHE A 48 -9.08 -6.83 -8.35
N PRO A 49 -9.57 -6.10 -9.38
CA PRO A 49 -10.81 -6.46 -10.06
C PRO A 49 -10.69 -7.80 -10.79
N GLY A 50 -11.69 -8.68 -10.59
CA GLY A 50 -11.74 -10.00 -11.23
C GLY A 50 -10.97 -11.10 -10.47
N GLU A 51 -10.20 -10.77 -9.44
CA GLU A 51 -9.54 -11.78 -8.62
C GLU A 51 -10.52 -12.33 -7.56
N GLU A 52 -10.50 -13.65 -7.41
CA GLU A 52 -11.41 -14.38 -6.51
C GLU A 52 -10.67 -15.07 -5.36
N LYS A 53 -9.41 -15.48 -5.58
CA LYS A 53 -8.63 -16.19 -4.58
C LYS A 53 -7.98 -15.19 -3.63
N PHE A 54 -8.60 -14.99 -2.46
CA PHE A 54 -8.09 -14.13 -1.39
C PHE A 54 -7.78 -14.93 -0.13
N THR A 55 -6.73 -14.55 0.58
CA THR A 55 -6.46 -14.98 1.95
C THR A 55 -6.21 -13.76 2.82
N PHE A 56 -7.07 -13.58 3.82
CA PHE A 56 -6.91 -12.55 4.86
C PHE A 56 -6.32 -13.18 6.11
N ILE A 57 -5.19 -12.66 6.57
CA ILE A 57 -4.54 -13.12 7.81
C ILE A 57 -4.88 -12.11 8.91
N CYS A 58 -5.78 -12.49 9.78
CA CYS A 58 -6.44 -11.59 10.72
C CYS A 58 -5.99 -11.82 12.16
N ASN A 59 -6.03 -10.77 12.96
CA ASN A 59 -5.95 -10.90 14.41
C ASN A 59 -7.19 -11.62 14.94
N ILE A 60 -7.00 -12.67 15.76
CA ILE A 60 -8.08 -13.47 16.32
C ILE A 60 -9.05 -12.62 17.17
N ASP A 61 -8.53 -11.65 17.93
CA ASP A 61 -9.37 -10.78 18.75
C ASP A 61 -10.26 -9.87 17.91
N HIS A 62 -9.76 -9.42 16.76
CA HIS A 62 -10.57 -8.63 15.83
C HIS A 62 -11.70 -9.48 15.21
N LEU A 63 -11.42 -10.74 14.87
CA LEU A 63 -12.44 -11.66 14.34
C LEU A 63 -13.52 -11.99 15.35
N ASN A 64 -13.15 -12.14 16.63
CA ASN A 64 -14.06 -12.53 17.71
C ASN A 64 -14.90 -11.37 18.22
N ASN A 65 -14.35 -10.14 18.23
CA ASN A 65 -14.95 -9.02 18.94
C ASN A 65 -15.54 -7.94 17.98
N THR A 66 -15.44 -8.13 16.65
CA THR A 66 -15.93 -7.16 15.68
C THR A 66 -16.61 -7.85 14.50
N ARG A 67 -17.18 -7.06 13.59
CA ARG A 67 -17.79 -7.56 12.34
C ARG A 67 -16.77 -7.89 11.25
N MET A 68 -15.48 -8.06 11.59
CA MET A 68 -14.41 -8.27 10.61
C MET A 68 -14.73 -9.43 9.66
N ARG A 69 -15.08 -10.60 10.20
CA ARG A 69 -15.40 -11.80 9.39
C ARG A 69 -16.58 -11.55 8.44
N GLU A 70 -17.65 -10.93 8.93
CA GLU A 70 -18.83 -10.60 8.14
C GLU A 70 -18.48 -9.68 6.97
N VAL A 71 -17.72 -8.61 7.25
CA VAL A 71 -17.29 -7.66 6.21
C VAL A 71 -16.42 -8.35 5.17
N LEU A 72 -15.43 -9.14 5.58
CA LEU A 72 -14.54 -9.82 4.64
C LEU A 72 -15.28 -10.80 3.73
N LEU A 73 -16.20 -11.61 4.28
CA LEU A 73 -17.01 -12.55 3.49
C LEU A 73 -18.03 -11.84 2.59
N SER A 74 -18.52 -10.66 2.97
CA SER A 74 -19.37 -9.87 2.09
C SER A 74 -18.62 -9.32 0.87
N LEU A 75 -17.33 -8.99 1.02
CA LEU A 75 -16.47 -8.50 -0.04
C LEU A 75 -15.94 -9.62 -0.93
N LYS A 76 -15.54 -10.74 -0.32
CA LYS A 76 -14.94 -11.91 -0.99
C LYS A 76 -15.50 -13.20 -0.37
N PRO A 77 -16.64 -13.69 -0.87
CA PRO A 77 -17.35 -14.83 -0.25
C PRO A 77 -16.53 -16.12 -0.15
N ASN A 78 -15.60 -16.33 -1.07
CA ASN A 78 -14.76 -17.52 -1.14
C ASN A 78 -13.38 -17.35 -0.51
N ALA A 79 -13.14 -16.24 0.20
CA ALA A 79 -11.83 -15.96 0.80
C ALA A 79 -11.50 -16.91 1.96
N ASN A 80 -10.22 -17.25 2.09
CA ASN A 80 -9.69 -17.85 3.30
C ASN A 80 -9.52 -16.75 4.37
N ILE A 81 -10.05 -16.98 5.57
CA ILE A 81 -9.87 -16.09 6.71
C ILE A 81 -9.12 -16.85 7.79
N ILE A 82 -7.85 -16.52 7.96
CA ILE A 82 -6.93 -17.19 8.87
C ILE A 82 -6.78 -16.34 10.12
N ALA A 83 -7.13 -16.93 11.26
CA ALA A 83 -7.01 -16.31 12.57
C ALA A 83 -5.63 -16.62 13.17
N ILE A 84 -4.88 -15.58 13.51
CA ILE A 84 -3.60 -15.74 14.20
C ILE A 84 -3.57 -14.89 15.48
N PRO A 85 -2.75 -15.27 16.47
CA PRO A 85 -2.55 -14.43 17.64
C PRO A 85 -1.98 -13.07 17.31
N SER A 86 -2.29 -12.09 18.15
CA SER A 86 -1.73 -10.76 18.06
C SER A 86 -0.19 -10.79 18.16
N HIS A 87 0.49 -10.05 17.28
CA HIS A 87 1.95 -9.98 17.28
C HIS A 87 2.46 -8.60 16.78
N LYS A 88 3.77 -8.36 16.99
CA LYS A 88 4.49 -7.17 16.50
C LYS A 88 5.65 -7.53 15.58
N LYS A 89 5.59 -8.70 14.94
CA LYS A 89 6.70 -9.22 14.12
C LYS A 89 6.61 -8.88 12.62
N GLY A 90 5.67 -8.01 12.24
CA GLY A 90 5.53 -7.53 10.87
C GLY A 90 4.78 -8.47 9.91
N PRO A 91 4.58 -8.03 8.66
CA PRO A 91 3.71 -8.72 7.70
C PRO A 91 4.24 -10.09 7.24
N VAL A 92 5.56 -10.26 7.08
CA VAL A 92 6.13 -11.55 6.64
C VAL A 92 5.90 -12.63 7.69
N TYR A 93 6.00 -12.28 8.98
CA TYR A 93 5.68 -13.21 10.05
C TYR A 93 4.21 -13.66 10.02
N ALA A 94 3.29 -12.74 9.71
CA ALA A 94 1.88 -13.14 9.52
C ALA A 94 1.73 -14.12 8.36
N VAL A 95 2.42 -13.90 7.26
CA VAL A 95 2.36 -14.74 6.05
C VAL A 95 2.86 -16.16 6.33
N SER A 96 3.84 -16.37 7.19
CA SER A 96 4.35 -17.71 7.50
C SER A 96 3.30 -18.67 8.11
N PHE A 97 2.17 -18.16 8.61
CA PHE A 97 1.06 -18.99 9.08
C PHE A 97 0.20 -19.62 7.97
N ILE A 98 0.47 -19.26 6.70
CA ILE A 98 -0.30 -19.76 5.56
C ILE A 98 0.56 -20.48 4.51
N ASP A 99 1.77 -20.87 4.85
CA ASP A 99 2.69 -21.55 3.91
C ASP A 99 2.05 -22.76 3.23
N ASP A 100 1.23 -23.53 3.96
CA ASP A 100 0.50 -24.69 3.45
C ASP A 100 -0.64 -24.32 2.47
N LEU A 101 -1.12 -23.08 2.50
CA LEU A 101 -2.16 -22.59 1.58
C LEU A 101 -1.59 -21.98 0.31
N ILE A 102 -0.28 -21.74 0.26
CA ILE A 102 0.43 -21.17 -0.89
C ILE A 102 0.97 -22.31 -1.74
N LEU A 103 0.51 -22.38 -3.00
CA LEU A 103 1.05 -23.34 -3.96
C LEU A 103 2.38 -22.84 -4.52
N ASP A 104 3.32 -23.75 -4.75
CA ASP A 104 4.68 -23.39 -5.18
C ASP A 104 4.72 -22.66 -6.52
N ASP A 105 3.87 -23.03 -7.47
CA ASP A 105 3.85 -22.47 -8.82
C ASP A 105 2.74 -21.43 -9.05
N GLU A 106 2.06 -20.94 -7.99
CA GLU A 106 1.06 -19.88 -8.15
C GLU A 106 1.66 -18.48 -8.08
N GLU A 107 1.08 -17.56 -8.83
CA GLU A 107 1.39 -16.13 -8.71
C GLU A 107 0.77 -15.59 -7.41
N ILE A 108 1.54 -14.80 -6.66
CA ILE A 108 1.09 -14.16 -5.42
C ILE A 108 1.14 -12.65 -5.57
N ILE A 109 0.10 -11.96 -5.13
CA ILE A 109 0.19 -10.56 -4.73
C ILE A 109 -0.01 -10.48 -3.23
N LEU A 110 1.00 -9.97 -2.54
CA LEU A 110 0.90 -9.59 -1.15
C LEU A 110 0.60 -8.09 -1.08
N SER A 111 -0.51 -7.72 -0.44
CA SER A 111 -0.93 -6.33 -0.31
C SER A 111 -1.18 -5.95 1.13
N TYR A 112 -0.74 -4.76 1.53
CA TYR A 112 -1.14 -4.18 2.82
C TYR A 112 -2.61 -3.76 2.78
N CYS A 113 -3.20 -3.46 3.95
CA CYS A 113 -4.64 -3.25 4.10
C CYS A 113 -5.04 -1.79 4.38
N ASP A 114 -4.12 -0.83 4.25
CA ASP A 114 -4.24 0.49 4.87
C ASP A 114 -3.88 1.66 3.95
N PHE A 115 -4.15 1.51 2.68
CA PHE A 115 -3.89 2.53 1.65
C PHE A 115 -4.94 2.47 0.54
N GLY A 116 -4.96 3.50 -0.30
CA GLY A 116 -5.63 3.50 -1.58
C GLY A 116 -4.67 3.89 -2.70
N THR A 117 -5.02 3.55 -3.93
CA THR A 117 -4.27 3.99 -5.10
C THR A 117 -5.18 4.04 -6.33
N TYR A 118 -4.76 4.83 -7.34
CA TYR A 118 -5.34 4.80 -8.67
C TYR A 118 -4.33 4.14 -9.60
N TRP A 119 -4.70 3.03 -10.20
CA TRP A 119 -3.85 2.28 -11.10
C TRP A 119 -4.63 1.48 -12.13
N ASP A 120 -3.97 1.07 -13.18
CA ASP A 120 -4.47 0.09 -14.14
C ASP A 120 -3.93 -1.30 -13.74
N TYR A 121 -4.72 -2.05 -12.99
CA TYR A 121 -4.36 -3.39 -12.53
C TYR A 121 -4.01 -4.35 -13.66
N LYS A 122 -4.77 -4.30 -14.77
CA LYS A 122 -4.52 -5.14 -15.94
C LYS A 122 -3.19 -4.76 -16.62
N ASN A 123 -2.90 -3.48 -16.71
CA ASN A 123 -1.63 -3.00 -17.23
C ASN A 123 -0.46 -3.43 -16.35
N PHE A 124 -0.60 -3.37 -15.01
CA PHE A 124 0.39 -3.87 -14.07
C PHE A 124 0.71 -5.36 -14.31
N LEU A 125 -0.30 -6.21 -14.42
CA LEU A 125 -0.09 -7.65 -14.68
C LEU A 125 0.59 -7.89 -16.04
N ASN A 126 0.16 -7.18 -17.08
CA ASN A 126 0.76 -7.27 -18.41
C ASN A 126 2.22 -6.79 -18.39
N HIS A 127 2.51 -5.66 -17.74
CA HIS A 127 3.86 -5.13 -17.58
C HIS A 127 4.77 -6.17 -16.89
N THR A 128 4.33 -6.72 -15.78
CA THR A 128 5.10 -7.68 -15.00
C THR A 128 5.36 -8.98 -15.75
N ARG A 129 4.32 -9.55 -16.36
CA ARG A 129 4.39 -10.81 -17.09
C ARG A 129 5.17 -10.70 -18.40
N ASN A 130 4.98 -9.61 -19.19
CA ASN A 130 5.71 -9.40 -20.44
C ASN A 130 7.20 -9.17 -20.21
N ARG A 131 7.59 -8.65 -19.05
CA ARG A 131 9.00 -8.51 -18.66
C ARG A 131 9.60 -9.81 -18.13
N ASP A 132 8.82 -10.86 -18.00
CA ASP A 132 9.22 -12.13 -17.38
C ASP A 132 9.87 -11.92 -15.99
N ALA A 133 9.29 -11.03 -15.20
CA ALA A 133 9.80 -10.68 -13.89
C ALA A 133 9.50 -11.79 -12.87
N ASP A 134 10.47 -12.11 -12.01
CA ASP A 134 10.30 -13.05 -10.89
C ASP A 134 9.55 -12.43 -9.71
N GLY A 135 9.65 -11.10 -9.58
CA GLY A 135 8.92 -10.29 -8.63
C GLY A 135 8.61 -8.92 -9.22
N ALA A 136 7.67 -8.20 -8.59
CA ALA A 136 7.40 -6.82 -8.93
C ALA A 136 6.98 -6.02 -7.71
N ILE A 137 7.31 -4.72 -7.70
CA ILE A 137 6.95 -3.79 -6.65
C ILE A 137 6.19 -2.64 -7.26
N VAL A 138 4.97 -2.41 -6.78
CA VAL A 138 4.21 -1.22 -7.15
C VAL A 138 4.75 -0.04 -6.36
N SER A 139 5.10 1.03 -7.06
CA SER A 139 5.86 2.14 -6.49
C SER A 139 5.38 3.48 -7.00
N TYR A 140 5.63 4.51 -6.25
CA TYR A 140 5.31 5.89 -6.58
C TYR A 140 6.49 6.79 -6.26
N ARG A 141 6.52 7.97 -6.85
CA ARG A 141 7.45 9.07 -6.55
C ARG A 141 6.78 10.41 -6.75
N GLY A 142 7.51 11.47 -6.50
CA GLY A 142 7.00 12.83 -6.61
C GLY A 142 6.25 13.28 -5.35
N PHE A 143 5.60 14.42 -5.47
CA PHE A 143 4.90 15.01 -4.35
C PHE A 143 3.67 14.22 -3.93
N HIS A 144 3.71 13.75 -2.69
CA HIS A 144 2.57 13.21 -1.97
C HIS A 144 2.57 13.83 -0.56
N PRO A 145 1.44 14.31 -0.03
CA PRO A 145 1.40 15.01 1.26
C PRO A 145 2.09 14.25 2.40
N HIS A 146 1.87 12.95 2.50
CA HIS A 146 2.47 12.10 3.52
C HIS A 146 4.01 12.00 3.43
N MET A 147 4.60 12.29 2.27
CA MET A 147 6.06 12.32 2.09
C MET A 147 6.72 13.52 2.79
N LEU A 148 5.95 14.50 3.25
CA LEU A 148 6.46 15.59 4.10
C LEU A 148 6.71 15.15 5.55
N GLY A 149 6.08 14.05 5.99
CA GLY A 149 6.20 13.50 7.34
C GLY A 149 7.35 12.50 7.50
N ASP A 150 7.15 11.52 8.37
CA ASP A 150 8.13 10.47 8.66
C ASP A 150 8.30 9.50 7.48
N THR A 151 9.47 8.84 7.41
CA THR A 151 9.76 7.81 6.43
C THR A 151 9.19 6.47 6.89
N ASN A 152 8.03 6.08 6.35
CA ASN A 152 7.35 4.83 6.70
C ASN A 152 7.28 3.83 5.53
N TYR A 153 8.09 4.03 4.48
CA TYR A 153 8.03 3.31 3.20
C TYR A 153 9.37 2.67 2.89
N ALA A 154 9.35 1.64 2.06
CA ALA A 154 10.57 1.13 1.46
C ALA A 154 10.93 1.99 0.25
N PHE A 155 12.16 2.50 0.22
CA PHE A 155 12.71 3.29 -0.88
C PHE A 155 13.47 2.39 -1.83
N ILE A 156 13.44 2.73 -3.13
CA ILE A 156 13.87 1.88 -4.22
C ILE A 156 14.86 2.64 -5.08
N ARG A 157 16.01 2.01 -5.34
CA ARG A 157 16.93 2.37 -6.41
C ARG A 157 16.67 1.45 -7.59
N GLU A 158 16.46 2.01 -8.76
CA GLU A 158 16.13 1.26 -9.96
C GLU A 158 16.97 1.71 -11.17
N LYS A 159 16.95 0.89 -12.21
CA LYS A 159 17.41 1.25 -13.55
C LYS A 159 16.51 0.58 -14.59
N ASP A 160 15.98 1.35 -15.52
CA ASP A 160 15.10 0.86 -16.60
C ASP A 160 13.90 0.06 -16.05
N GLN A 161 13.35 0.50 -14.90
CA GLN A 161 12.30 -0.16 -14.14
C GLN A 161 12.68 -1.57 -13.61
N TRP A 162 13.98 -1.81 -13.40
CA TRP A 162 14.48 -2.99 -12.70
C TRP A 162 15.05 -2.59 -11.36
N LEU A 163 14.68 -3.34 -10.32
CA LEU A 163 15.20 -3.13 -8.97
C LEU A 163 16.73 -3.33 -8.93
N LEU A 164 17.43 -2.37 -8.35
CA LEU A 164 18.84 -2.47 -8.02
C LEU A 164 19.08 -2.64 -6.52
N GLU A 165 18.27 -1.98 -5.71
CA GLU A 165 18.37 -2.01 -4.25
C GLU A 165 17.06 -1.52 -3.64
N ILE A 166 16.68 -2.06 -2.47
CA ILE A 166 15.54 -1.60 -1.70
C ILE A 166 15.91 -1.49 -0.22
N LYS A 167 15.51 -0.38 0.42
CA LYS A 167 15.71 -0.13 1.85
C LYS A 167 14.40 0.17 2.53
N GLU A 168 14.12 -0.50 3.62
CA GLU A 168 12.93 -0.23 4.41
C GLU A 168 13.12 1.00 5.29
N LYS A 169 12.22 1.99 5.16
CA LYS A 169 12.17 3.24 5.95
C LYS A 169 13.40 4.15 5.85
N GLU A 170 14.28 3.91 4.90
CA GLU A 170 15.51 4.67 4.72
C GLU A 170 15.66 5.12 3.26
N PRO A 171 15.55 6.43 2.96
CA PRO A 171 15.79 6.94 1.61
C PRO A 171 17.28 6.89 1.28
N PHE A 172 17.60 6.83 -0.01
CA PHE A 172 18.97 6.81 -0.52
C PHE A 172 19.60 8.20 -0.58
N THR A 173 18.77 9.24 -0.69
CA THR A 173 19.21 10.64 -0.83
C THR A 173 18.42 11.56 0.10
N SER A 174 18.82 12.82 0.17
CA SER A 174 18.05 13.86 0.87
C SER A 174 16.76 14.25 0.13
N SER A 175 16.67 13.97 -1.18
CA SER A 175 15.52 14.29 -2.03
C SER A 175 14.58 13.09 -2.17
N ARG A 176 14.09 12.57 -1.06
CA ARG A 176 13.29 11.34 -1.02
C ARG A 176 12.04 11.34 -1.91
N MET A 177 11.51 12.51 -2.30
CA MET A 177 10.38 12.59 -3.22
C MET A 177 10.75 12.26 -4.66
N ASP A 178 12.03 12.35 -5.02
CA ASP A 178 12.55 11.99 -6.34
C ASP A 178 12.84 10.49 -6.45
N GLU A 179 12.80 9.78 -5.32
CA GLU A 179 13.03 8.35 -5.25
C GLU A 179 11.71 7.57 -5.35
N PHE A 180 11.77 6.37 -5.91
CA PHE A 180 10.63 5.47 -5.82
C PHE A 180 10.44 4.96 -4.39
N ALA A 181 9.19 4.99 -3.93
CA ALA A 181 8.76 4.38 -2.68
C ALA A 181 7.70 3.31 -2.94
N SER A 182 7.77 2.19 -2.24
CA SER A 182 6.77 1.13 -2.33
C SER A 182 5.42 1.58 -1.78
N ASN A 183 4.33 1.24 -2.48
CA ASN A 183 2.97 1.52 -1.99
C ASN A 183 2.38 0.39 -1.11
N GLY A 184 3.11 -0.71 -0.92
CA GLY A 184 2.65 -1.85 -0.13
C GLY A 184 2.02 -2.99 -0.95
N ILE A 185 2.14 -2.97 -2.29
CA ILE A 185 1.76 -4.08 -3.17
C ILE A 185 3.03 -4.73 -3.72
N TYR A 186 3.13 -6.04 -3.52
CA TYR A 186 4.29 -6.85 -3.86
C TYR A 186 3.87 -8.11 -4.62
N TYR A 187 4.43 -8.34 -5.80
CA TYR A 187 4.13 -9.49 -6.64
C TYR A 187 5.27 -10.50 -6.62
N PHE A 188 4.92 -11.77 -6.51
CA PHE A 188 5.82 -12.92 -6.60
C PHE A 188 5.31 -13.83 -7.73
N LYS A 189 6.16 -14.12 -8.72
CA LYS A 189 5.83 -15.00 -9.85
C LYS A 189 5.49 -16.41 -9.41
N LYS A 190 6.06 -16.86 -8.28
CA LYS A 190 5.85 -18.19 -7.71
C LYS A 190 5.73 -18.12 -6.21
N GLY A 191 4.79 -18.87 -5.64
CA GLY A 191 4.61 -18.96 -4.20
C GLY A 191 5.83 -19.51 -3.47
N ILE A 192 6.59 -20.42 -4.10
CA ILE A 192 7.85 -20.93 -3.54
C ILE A 192 8.87 -19.81 -3.26
N TYR A 193 8.87 -18.73 -4.04
CA TYR A 193 9.76 -17.61 -3.77
C TYR A 193 9.41 -16.90 -2.46
N LEU A 194 8.11 -16.65 -2.24
CA LEU A 194 7.66 -16.04 -0.99
C LEU A 194 8.05 -16.91 0.21
N LYS A 195 7.79 -18.21 0.16
CA LYS A 195 8.16 -19.16 1.24
C LYS A 195 9.67 -19.21 1.47
N LYS A 196 10.45 -19.46 0.41
CA LYS A 196 11.93 -19.59 0.49
C LYS A 196 12.58 -18.36 1.12
N TYR A 197 12.22 -17.18 0.64
CA TYR A 197 12.88 -15.95 1.07
C TYR A 197 12.34 -15.40 2.38
N SER A 198 11.10 -15.70 2.76
CA SER A 198 10.61 -15.47 4.12
C SER A 198 11.40 -16.30 5.14
N ASN A 199 11.65 -17.58 4.85
CA ASN A 199 12.44 -18.44 5.71
C ASN A 199 13.91 -17.96 5.81
N LYS A 200 14.49 -17.47 4.69
CA LYS A 200 15.86 -16.87 4.69
C LYS A 200 15.90 -15.62 5.56
N LEU A 201 14.86 -14.76 5.44
CA LEU A 201 14.71 -13.55 6.24
C LEU A 201 14.69 -13.86 7.75
N PHE A 202 13.92 -14.88 8.16
CA PHE A 202 13.86 -15.32 9.56
C PHE A 202 15.17 -15.94 10.03
N ALA A 203 15.78 -16.81 9.23
CA ALA A 203 17.03 -17.47 9.58
C ALA A 203 18.20 -16.49 9.81
N GLN A 204 18.18 -15.36 9.10
CA GLN A 204 19.16 -14.29 9.25
C GLN A 204 18.77 -13.20 10.25
N ASP A 205 17.59 -13.33 10.86
CA ASP A 205 16.98 -12.31 11.73
C ASP A 205 17.01 -10.89 11.11
N ASN A 206 16.84 -10.82 9.78
CA ASN A 206 16.89 -9.55 9.03
C ASN A 206 15.53 -8.82 9.19
N ASN A 207 15.49 -7.92 10.14
CA ASN A 207 14.28 -7.19 10.52
C ASN A 207 14.58 -5.70 10.79
N ILE A 208 13.55 -4.87 10.83
CA ILE A 208 13.64 -3.47 11.27
C ILE A 208 12.81 -3.32 12.55
N ASN A 209 13.49 -3.05 13.66
CA ASN A 209 12.85 -2.90 14.98
C ASN A 209 11.98 -4.10 15.40
N GLY A 210 12.40 -5.32 15.06
CA GLY A 210 11.68 -6.56 15.35
C GLY A 210 10.56 -6.90 14.38
N GLU A 211 10.40 -6.14 13.29
CA GLU A 211 9.39 -6.37 12.26
C GLU A 211 10.03 -6.87 10.95
N TYR A 212 9.51 -7.96 10.41
CA TYR A 212 9.91 -8.54 9.13
C TYR A 212 9.06 -7.97 8.00
N TYR A 213 9.66 -7.11 7.17
CA TYR A 213 8.99 -6.41 6.07
C TYR A 213 9.15 -7.16 4.74
N VAL A 214 8.11 -7.09 3.90
CA VAL A 214 8.09 -7.75 2.59
C VAL A 214 9.15 -7.17 1.64
N SER A 215 9.42 -5.88 1.73
CA SER A 215 10.46 -5.19 0.95
C SER A 215 11.84 -5.85 1.10
N LEU A 216 12.18 -6.32 2.31
CA LEU A 216 13.48 -6.93 2.59
C LEU A 216 13.68 -8.26 1.85
N ILE A 217 12.60 -8.96 1.49
CA ILE A 217 12.63 -10.21 0.72
C ILE A 217 13.28 -9.98 -0.64
N TYR A 218 13.06 -8.82 -1.27
CA TYR A 218 13.55 -8.56 -2.62
C TYR A 218 15.05 -8.35 -2.70
N ASN A 219 15.75 -8.02 -1.61
CA ASN A 219 17.20 -8.03 -1.58
C ASN A 219 17.74 -9.45 -1.80
N TYR A 220 17.07 -10.48 -1.28
CA TYR A 220 17.45 -11.88 -1.54
C TYR A 220 17.15 -12.32 -2.97
N PHE A 221 16.14 -11.73 -3.63
CA PHE A 221 15.94 -11.95 -5.07
C PHE A 221 17.15 -11.48 -5.85
N LEU A 222 17.66 -10.29 -5.52
CA LEU A 222 18.83 -9.73 -6.19
C LEU A 222 20.10 -10.57 -5.94
N GLU A 223 20.31 -11.08 -4.73
CA GLU A 223 21.42 -12.00 -4.41
C GLU A 223 21.37 -13.26 -5.29
N ASP A 224 20.18 -13.83 -5.51
CA ASP A 224 19.97 -15.01 -6.34
C ASP A 224 19.77 -14.65 -7.84
N LYS A 225 20.04 -13.38 -8.24
CA LYS A 225 19.92 -12.86 -9.63
C LYS A 225 18.53 -12.97 -10.25
N LEU A 226 17.49 -13.02 -9.42
CA LEU A 226 16.11 -12.96 -9.87
C LEU A 226 15.75 -11.51 -10.26
N LYS A 227 14.86 -11.38 -11.25
CA LYS A 227 14.49 -10.08 -11.82
C LYS A 227 13.28 -9.51 -11.10
N VAL A 228 13.40 -8.31 -10.56
CA VAL A 228 12.29 -7.61 -9.90
C VAL A 228 11.95 -6.35 -10.67
N SER A 229 10.72 -6.28 -11.19
CA SER A 229 10.23 -5.14 -11.96
C SER A 229 9.66 -4.06 -11.03
N ILE A 230 9.82 -2.81 -11.41
CA ILE A 230 9.19 -1.67 -10.76
C ILE A 230 8.04 -1.18 -11.63
N TYR A 231 6.86 -1.05 -11.03
CA TYR A 231 5.68 -0.51 -11.70
C TYR A 231 5.27 0.81 -11.06
N GLU A 232 5.39 1.89 -11.82
CA GLU A 232 5.07 3.23 -11.33
C GLU A 232 3.58 3.51 -11.37
N ILE A 233 3.04 4.01 -10.25
CA ILE A 233 1.70 4.57 -10.14
C ILE A 233 1.78 6.07 -9.86
N GLN A 234 0.74 6.82 -10.21
CA GLN A 234 0.72 8.27 -10.02
C GLN A 234 0.27 8.70 -8.62
N HIS A 235 -0.64 7.94 -8.01
CA HIS A 235 -1.31 8.38 -6.79
C HIS A 235 -1.33 7.27 -5.74
N MET A 236 -0.63 7.54 -4.64
CA MET A 236 -0.68 6.77 -3.41
C MET A 236 -1.48 7.56 -2.36
N LEU A 237 -2.53 6.95 -1.82
CA LEU A 237 -3.36 7.50 -0.76
C LEU A 237 -3.04 6.78 0.55
N GLN A 238 -2.33 7.44 1.43
CA GLN A 238 -1.82 6.83 2.66
C GLN A 238 -2.80 6.98 3.81
N TRP A 239 -3.10 5.84 4.46
CA TRP A 239 -3.97 5.76 5.63
C TRP A 239 -3.36 4.94 6.77
N GLY A 240 -2.07 4.66 6.69
CA GLY A 240 -1.35 3.75 7.57
C GLY A 240 -1.21 4.21 9.02
N THR A 241 -1.31 5.52 9.27
CA THR A 241 -1.32 6.11 10.61
C THR A 241 -2.52 7.05 10.78
N PRO A 242 -2.95 7.35 12.03
CA PRO A 242 -4.00 8.35 12.26
C PRO A 242 -3.68 9.71 11.65
N LYS A 243 -2.42 10.13 11.71
CA LYS A 243 -1.94 11.39 11.14
C LYS A 243 -2.14 11.41 9.62
N ASP A 244 -1.70 10.38 8.92
CA ASP A 244 -1.86 10.26 7.46
C ASP A 244 -3.34 10.25 7.06
N LEU A 245 -4.16 9.51 7.81
CA LEU A 245 -5.60 9.42 7.54
C LEU A 245 -6.29 10.78 7.73
N GLU A 246 -5.98 11.54 8.79
CA GLU A 246 -6.58 12.84 9.02
C GLU A 246 -6.08 13.87 8.00
N GLU A 247 -4.82 13.81 7.59
CA GLU A 247 -4.26 14.63 6.51
C GLU A 247 -4.98 14.33 5.18
N TYR A 248 -5.15 13.05 4.83
CA TYR A 248 -5.93 12.65 3.67
C TYR A 248 -7.36 13.19 3.71
N LYS A 249 -8.06 13.04 4.83
CA LYS A 249 -9.44 13.54 5.03
C LYS A 249 -9.52 15.07 4.90
N TYR A 250 -8.51 15.78 5.39
CA TYR A 250 -8.41 17.22 5.25
C TYR A 250 -8.31 17.63 3.78
N TRP A 251 -7.38 17.07 3.03
CA TRP A 251 -7.20 17.36 1.60
C TRP A 251 -8.41 16.94 0.76
N SER A 252 -8.97 15.76 1.01
CA SER A 252 -10.18 15.30 0.33
C SER A 252 -11.34 16.27 0.52
N ARG A 253 -11.56 16.74 1.74
CA ARG A 253 -12.60 17.73 2.05
C ARG A 253 -12.34 19.06 1.35
N TYR A 254 -11.11 19.51 1.38
CA TYR A 254 -10.70 20.75 0.73
C TYR A 254 -10.99 20.72 -0.77
N PHE A 255 -10.54 19.71 -1.49
CA PHE A 255 -10.79 19.58 -2.92
C PHE A 255 -12.26 19.38 -3.27
N LYS A 256 -12.98 18.58 -2.50
CA LYS A 256 -14.44 18.42 -2.69
C LYS A 256 -15.19 19.74 -2.54
N ASN A 257 -14.77 20.60 -1.65
CA ASN A 257 -15.39 21.92 -1.48
C ASN A 257 -15.08 22.88 -2.64
N ILE A 258 -13.88 22.82 -3.19
CA ILE A 258 -13.52 23.61 -4.38
C ILE A 258 -14.32 23.15 -5.61
N LEU A 259 -14.49 21.83 -5.77
CA LEU A 259 -15.19 21.24 -6.91
C LEU A 259 -16.71 21.35 -6.83
N LYS A 260 -17.27 21.71 -5.66
CA LYS A 260 -18.71 21.98 -5.56
C LYS A 260 -19.05 23.17 -6.44
N PRO A 261 -20.06 23.08 -7.34
CA PRO A 261 -20.49 24.21 -8.11
C PRO A 261 -20.92 25.33 -7.13
N LYS A 262 -20.28 26.49 -7.22
CA LYS A 262 -20.74 27.67 -6.49
C LYS A 262 -22.20 27.87 -6.92
N LYS A 263 -23.15 27.81 -5.98
CA LYS A 263 -24.52 28.30 -6.24
C LYS A 263 -24.31 29.72 -6.78
N LYS A 264 -24.68 29.97 -8.03
CA LYS A 264 -24.76 31.33 -8.56
C LYS A 264 -25.80 32.04 -7.68
N SER A 265 -25.33 32.87 -6.76
CA SER A 265 -26.19 33.90 -6.18
C SER A 265 -26.53 34.81 -7.34
N LEU A 266 -27.77 34.82 -7.73
CA LEU A 266 -28.31 35.75 -8.76
C LEU A 266 -28.45 37.20 -8.22
N GLU A 267 -27.77 37.51 -7.13
CA GLU A 267 -27.65 38.89 -6.66
C GLU A 267 -26.46 39.51 -7.39
N LYS A 268 -26.79 40.40 -8.33
CA LYS A 268 -25.88 41.39 -8.90
C LYS A 268 -25.46 42.36 -7.80
N ASN A 269 -24.58 41.94 -6.91
CA ASN A 269 -23.85 42.88 -6.09
C ASN A 269 -22.67 43.37 -6.97
N ASN A 270 -22.58 44.68 -7.12
CA ASN A 270 -21.43 45.33 -7.73
C ASN A 270 -20.23 45.26 -6.75
N ASP A 271 -19.78 44.06 -6.42
CA ASP A 271 -18.62 43.85 -5.55
C ASP A 271 -17.36 44.02 -6.36
N PHE A 272 -16.56 45.03 -6.03
CA PHE A 272 -15.24 45.23 -6.60
C PHE A 272 -14.21 44.47 -5.77
N ILE A 273 -13.41 43.60 -6.43
CA ILE A 273 -12.24 42.99 -5.82
C ILE A 273 -11.04 43.91 -6.08
N LEU A 274 -10.54 44.55 -5.03
CA LEU A 274 -9.36 45.38 -5.08
C LEU A 274 -8.14 44.48 -4.81
N VAL A 275 -7.29 44.27 -5.81
CA VAL A 275 -6.01 43.55 -5.66
C VAL A 275 -4.88 44.56 -5.60
N PRO A 276 -4.32 44.88 -4.42
CA PRO A 276 -3.17 45.78 -4.36
C PRO A 276 -1.91 45.07 -4.90
N LEU A 277 -1.36 45.60 -6.01
CA LEU A 277 -0.15 45.08 -6.68
C LEU A 277 1.10 45.90 -6.37
N SER A 278 1.11 46.70 -5.31
CA SER A 278 2.18 47.66 -4.99
C SER A 278 3.36 47.12 -4.18
N GLY A 279 3.50 45.81 -4.04
CA GLY A 279 4.65 45.18 -3.38
C GLY A 279 5.91 45.22 -4.25
N ARG A 280 7.06 45.62 -3.68
CA ARG A 280 8.35 45.70 -4.39
C ARG A 280 8.94 44.34 -4.78
N GLY A 281 8.27 43.20 -4.53
CA GLY A 281 8.72 41.86 -4.94
C GLY A 281 10.10 41.45 -4.36
N SER A 282 10.56 42.09 -3.27
CA SER A 282 11.91 41.87 -2.70
C SER A 282 12.21 40.43 -2.28
N ARG A 283 11.18 39.57 -2.19
CA ARG A 283 11.35 38.11 -1.89
C ARG A 283 11.80 37.27 -3.08
N PHE A 284 11.83 37.85 -4.29
CA PHE A 284 12.21 37.17 -5.54
C PHE A 284 13.42 37.84 -6.21
N SER A 285 14.13 38.74 -5.49
CA SER A 285 15.27 39.48 -6.05
C SER A 285 16.62 38.79 -5.88
N ASP A 286 16.67 37.62 -5.20
CA ASP A 286 17.91 36.89 -4.94
C ASP A 286 17.75 35.42 -5.38
N SER A 287 17.65 35.18 -6.69
CA SER A 287 17.80 33.84 -7.30
C SER A 287 18.62 33.95 -8.59
#